data_aa276c99eadc4d745878e1e598ee912a
#
_entry.id   aa276c99eadc4d745878e1e598ee912a
#
_cell.length_a   1.000
_cell.length_b   1.000
_cell.length_c   1.000
_cell.angle_alpha   90.00
_cell.angle_beta   90.00
_cell.angle_gamma   90.00
#
_symmetry.space_group_name_H-M   'P 1'
#
loop_
_entity.id
_entity.type
_entity.pdbx_description
1 polymer ?
#
loop_
_entity_poly.entity_id
_entity_poly.type
_entity_poly.pdbx_seq_one_letter_code
_entity_poly.pdbx_strand_id
1 'polypeptide(L)'
;MRLLVTASFVRATKKLHPPQKLELDVAVRTFRADPVAVEAKVGDLAGIRVYNFRLSNQIYLLAYRILDSESLKLLTLGSHENFYRDLKRLED
;
A
#
# COMPACT_ATOMS: atom_id res chain seq x y z
N MET A 1 -12.02 -11.22 1.67
CA MET A 1 -11.86 -9.75 1.76
C MET A 1 -11.61 -9.17 0.39
N ARG A 2 -12.37 -8.15 0.01
CA ARG A 2 -12.25 -7.51 -1.29
C ARG A 2 -11.10 -6.52 -1.30
N LEU A 3 -10.36 -6.49 -2.41
CA LEU A 3 -9.31 -5.52 -2.63
C LEU A 3 -9.72 -4.59 -3.76
N LEU A 4 -9.79 -3.29 -3.47
CA LEU A 4 -10.00 -2.26 -4.45
C LEU A 4 -8.67 -1.55 -4.67
N VAL A 5 -8.44 -1.06 -5.88
CA VAL A 5 -7.17 -0.40 -6.21
C VAL A 5 -7.41 0.93 -6.88
N THR A 6 -6.48 1.86 -6.71
CA THR A 6 -6.50 3.14 -7.41
C THR A 6 -5.73 3.01 -8.72
N ALA A 7 -5.94 3.96 -9.62
CA ALA A 7 -5.13 4.04 -10.84
C ALA A 7 -3.64 4.22 -10.51
N SER A 8 -3.33 4.97 -9.45
CA SER A 8 -1.96 5.17 -9.01
C SER A 8 -1.32 3.85 -8.60
N PHE A 9 -2.05 3.01 -7.86
CA PHE A 9 -1.55 1.70 -7.45
C PHE A 9 -1.29 0.82 -8.66
N VAL A 10 -2.22 0.78 -9.60
CA VAL A 10 -2.06 -0.02 -10.82
C VAL A 10 -0.83 0.42 -11.61
N ARG A 11 -0.64 1.74 -11.78
CA ARG A 11 0.54 2.24 -12.49
C ARG A 11 1.84 1.84 -11.80
N ALA A 12 1.87 1.92 -10.47
CA ALA A 12 3.06 1.55 -9.71
C ALA A 12 3.39 0.06 -9.87
N THR A 13 2.36 -0.80 -9.88
CA THR A 13 2.60 -2.24 -10.02
C THR A 13 3.09 -2.61 -11.41
N LYS A 14 2.69 -1.87 -12.44
CA LYS A 14 3.14 -2.15 -13.80
C LYS A 14 4.64 -1.93 -13.98
N LYS A 15 5.25 -1.14 -13.12
CA LYS A 15 6.69 -0.88 -13.18
C LYS A 15 7.52 -1.96 -12.52
N LEU A 16 6.89 -2.89 -11.82
CA LEU A 16 7.60 -3.93 -11.10
C LEU A 16 7.99 -5.08 -12.03
N HIS A 17 9.18 -5.65 -11.78
CA HIS A 17 9.61 -6.87 -12.48
C HIS A 17 8.85 -8.08 -11.89
N PRO A 18 8.74 -9.20 -12.65
CA PRO A 18 7.99 -10.36 -12.17
C PRO A 18 8.35 -10.85 -10.76
N PRO A 19 9.64 -10.96 -10.38
CA PRO A 19 9.96 -11.37 -9.01
C PRO A 19 9.44 -10.40 -7.97
N GLN A 20 9.44 -9.09 -8.28
CA GLN A 20 8.93 -8.07 -7.35
C GLN A 20 7.42 -8.18 -7.19
N LYS A 21 6.71 -8.55 -8.26
CA LYS A 21 5.26 -8.74 -8.18
C LYS A 21 4.91 -9.90 -7.25
N LEU A 22 5.72 -10.96 -7.24
CA LEU A 22 5.52 -12.06 -6.31
C LEU A 22 5.77 -11.61 -4.86
N GLU A 23 6.79 -10.81 -4.64
CA GLU A 23 7.07 -10.27 -3.31
C GLU A 23 5.94 -9.36 -2.83
N LEU A 24 5.39 -8.54 -3.74
CA LEU A 24 4.25 -7.69 -3.44
C LEU A 24 3.03 -8.53 -3.05
N ASP A 25 2.80 -9.63 -3.75
CA ASP A 25 1.69 -10.52 -3.48
C ASP A 25 1.77 -11.07 -2.05
N VAL A 26 2.97 -11.47 -1.63
CA VAL A 26 3.20 -11.94 -0.26
C VAL A 26 2.90 -10.83 0.75
N ALA A 27 3.36 -9.61 0.47
CA ALA A 27 3.12 -8.47 1.36
C ALA A 27 1.61 -8.21 1.53
N VAL A 28 0.88 -8.22 0.41
CA VAL A 28 -0.57 -7.99 0.46
C VAL A 28 -1.27 -9.09 1.27
N ARG A 29 -0.90 -10.34 1.08
CA ARG A 29 -1.48 -11.43 1.87
C ARG A 29 -1.19 -11.25 3.35
N THR A 30 -0.01 -10.77 3.68
CA THR A 30 0.40 -10.59 5.07
C THR A 30 -0.48 -9.57 5.78
N PHE A 31 -0.62 -8.35 5.23
CA PHE A 31 -1.43 -7.35 5.92
C PHE A 31 -2.93 -7.60 5.74
N ARG A 32 -3.31 -8.28 4.67
CA ARG A 32 -4.72 -8.63 4.46
C ARG A 32 -5.24 -9.58 5.53
N ALA A 33 -4.37 -10.43 6.06
CA ALA A 33 -4.76 -11.37 7.12
C ALA A 33 -5.13 -10.66 8.42
N ASP A 34 -4.49 -9.50 8.68
CA ASP A 34 -4.78 -8.70 9.87
C ASP A 34 -4.54 -7.22 9.57
N PRO A 35 -5.46 -6.59 8.83
CA PRO A 35 -5.23 -5.21 8.37
C PRO A 35 -5.08 -4.17 9.49
N VAL A 36 -5.68 -4.43 10.64
CA VAL A 36 -5.63 -3.47 11.77
C VAL A 36 -4.32 -3.56 12.54
N ALA A 37 -3.51 -4.60 12.31
CA ALA A 37 -2.21 -4.73 12.98
C ALA A 37 -1.24 -3.64 12.53
N VAL A 38 -1.41 -3.09 11.33
CA VAL A 38 -0.61 -1.97 10.83
C VAL A 38 -1.21 -0.69 11.38
N GLU A 39 -0.40 0.08 12.11
CA GLU A 39 -0.88 1.28 12.78
C GLU A 39 -1.38 2.34 11.79
N ALA A 40 -2.53 2.95 12.08
CA ALA A 40 -3.08 4.00 11.24
C ALA A 40 -2.32 5.31 11.47
N LYS A 41 -2.14 6.07 10.39
CA LYS A 41 -1.53 7.39 10.48
C LYS A 41 -2.52 8.40 11.06
N VAL A 42 -1.97 9.51 11.56
CA VAL A 42 -2.78 10.60 12.14
C VAL A 42 -2.49 11.89 11.35
N GLY A 43 -3.24 12.93 11.64
CA GLY A 43 -3.07 14.22 10.97
C GLY A 43 -3.61 14.17 9.53
N ASP A 44 -2.84 14.72 8.62
CA ASP A 44 -3.23 14.78 7.19
C ASP A 44 -3.50 13.42 6.56
N LEU A 45 -2.92 12.37 7.13
CA LEU A 45 -3.03 11.02 6.61
C LEU A 45 -3.90 10.14 7.50
N ALA A 46 -4.80 10.74 8.28
CA ALA A 46 -5.65 9.99 9.20
C ALA A 46 -6.45 8.91 8.47
N GLY A 47 -6.48 7.72 9.05
CA GLY A 47 -7.21 6.59 8.48
C GLY A 47 -6.43 5.81 7.44
N ILE A 48 -5.26 6.30 7.03
CA ILE A 48 -4.41 5.58 6.08
C ILE A 48 -3.40 4.75 6.88
N ARG A 49 -3.20 3.52 6.43
CA ARG A 49 -2.20 2.63 7.00
C ARG A 49 -1.09 2.43 5.99
N VAL A 50 0.15 2.40 6.46
CA VAL A 50 1.32 2.26 5.58
C VAL A 50 2.09 1.03 6.01
N TYR A 51 2.20 0.07 5.11
CA TYR A 51 2.91 -1.18 5.35
C TYR A 51 4.29 -1.11 4.71
N ASN A 52 5.33 -1.35 5.51
CA ASN A 52 6.71 -1.37 5.05
C ASN A 52 7.10 -2.80 4.72
N PHE A 53 7.74 -2.99 3.57
CA PHE A 53 8.23 -4.30 3.18
C PHE A 53 9.39 -4.16 2.21
N ARG A 54 10.02 -5.27 1.85
CA ARG A 54 11.16 -5.25 0.95
C ARG A 54 10.80 -5.78 -0.43
N LEU A 55 11.23 -5.05 -1.46
CA LEU A 55 11.20 -5.51 -2.83
C LEU A 55 12.64 -5.45 -3.36
N SER A 56 13.22 -6.62 -3.71
CA SER A 56 14.58 -6.69 -4.24
C SER A 56 15.57 -5.93 -3.38
N ASN A 57 15.49 -6.13 -2.06
CA ASN A 57 16.39 -5.52 -1.05
C ASN A 57 16.20 -4.02 -0.84
N GLN A 58 15.19 -3.42 -1.45
CA GLN A 58 14.84 -2.03 -1.19
C GLN A 58 13.58 -1.97 -0.34
N ILE A 59 13.50 -0.96 0.53
CA ILE A 59 12.31 -0.76 1.34
C ILE A 59 11.26 -0.03 0.50
N TYR A 60 10.09 -0.67 0.40
CA TYR A 60 8.91 -0.09 -0.24
C TYR A 60 7.82 0.12 0.78
N LEU A 61 6.96 1.07 0.48
CA LEU A 61 5.82 1.42 1.30
C LEU A 61 4.56 1.22 0.48
N LEU A 62 3.54 0.62 1.12
CA LEU A 62 2.23 0.43 0.50
C LEU A 62 1.18 1.06 1.41
N ALA A 63 0.46 2.03 0.88
CA ALA A 63 -0.61 2.70 1.62
C ALA A 63 -1.94 2.05 1.31
N TYR A 64 -2.73 1.81 2.35
CA TYR A 64 -4.07 1.28 2.16
C TYR A 64 -5.02 1.86 3.19
N ARG A 65 -6.30 1.71 2.92
CA ARG A 65 -7.37 2.17 3.80
C ARG A 65 -8.35 1.03 4.00
N ILE A 66 -8.79 0.83 5.23
CA ILE A 66 -9.85 -0.13 5.52
C ILE A 66 -11.17 0.58 5.24
N LEU A 67 -11.95 0.04 4.29
CA LEU A 67 -13.24 0.62 3.94
C LEU A 67 -14.35 0.08 4.84
N ASP A 68 -14.34 -1.21 5.08
CA ASP A 68 -15.28 -1.88 5.98
C ASP A 68 -14.67 -3.22 6.40
N SER A 69 -15.45 -4.05 7.09
CA SER A 69 -14.96 -5.32 7.63
C SER A 69 -14.51 -6.31 6.55
N GLU A 70 -14.86 -6.07 5.29
CA GLU A 70 -14.58 -7.01 4.20
C GLU A 70 -13.88 -6.37 3.00
N SER A 71 -13.46 -5.10 3.11
CA SER A 71 -12.91 -4.39 1.95
C SER A 71 -11.72 -3.52 2.34
N LEU A 72 -10.67 -3.61 1.55
CA LEU A 72 -9.50 -2.73 1.64
C LEU A 72 -9.33 -1.99 0.32
N LYS A 73 -8.85 -0.77 0.39
CA LYS A 73 -8.50 0.00 -0.79
C LYS A 73 -6.99 0.24 -0.80
N LEU A 74 -6.31 -0.25 -1.82
CA LEU A 74 -4.87 -0.08 -1.99
C LEU A 74 -4.64 1.22 -2.73
N LEU A 75 -3.98 2.17 -2.07
CA LEU A 75 -3.91 3.55 -2.55
C LEU A 75 -2.71 3.82 -3.44
N THR A 76 -1.52 3.48 -2.96
CA THR A 76 -0.30 3.68 -3.74
C THR A 76 0.83 2.83 -3.17
N LEU A 77 1.87 2.69 -3.97
CA LEU A 77 3.03 1.88 -3.66
C LEU A 77 4.26 2.62 -4.18
N GLY A 78 5.31 2.67 -3.40
CA GLY A 78 6.53 3.31 -3.86
C GLY A 78 7.69 3.12 -2.90
N SER A 79 8.88 3.49 -3.37
CA SER A 79 10.05 3.52 -2.52
C SER A 79 9.91 4.66 -1.51
N HIS A 80 10.74 4.61 -0.46
CA HIS A 80 10.62 5.54 0.66
C HIS A 80 10.69 7.02 0.25
N GLU A 81 11.46 7.33 -0.79
CA GLU A 81 11.88 8.71 -1.08
C GLU A 81 10.73 9.67 -1.39
N ASN A 82 9.81 9.29 -2.30
CA ASN A 82 8.74 10.21 -2.73
C ASN A 82 7.35 9.76 -2.30
N PHE A 83 7.28 8.69 -1.51
CA PHE A 83 6.04 8.03 -1.21
C PHE A 83 5.00 8.95 -0.55
N TYR A 84 5.40 9.66 0.50
CA TYR A 84 4.44 10.47 1.26
C TYR A 84 3.94 11.68 0.48
N ARG A 85 4.78 12.25 -0.37
CA ARG A 85 4.35 13.34 -1.23
C ARG A 85 3.30 12.87 -2.22
N ASP A 86 3.53 11.72 -2.85
CA ASP A 86 2.59 11.16 -3.81
C ASP A 86 1.30 10.75 -3.12
N LEU A 87 1.38 10.23 -1.91
CA LEU A 87 0.21 9.82 -1.14
C LEU A 87 -0.68 11.02 -0.81
N LYS A 88 -0.10 12.15 -0.43
CA LYS A 88 -0.87 13.35 -0.13
C LYS A 88 -1.63 13.84 -1.36
N ARG A 89 -1.04 13.71 -2.55
CA ARG A 89 -1.72 14.10 -3.79
C ARG A 89 -2.96 13.24 -4.07
N LEU A 90 -2.93 11.98 -3.66
CA LEU A 90 -4.07 11.09 -3.87
C LEU A 90 -5.26 11.45 -3.01
N GLU A 91 -5.02 12.05 -1.85
CA GLU A 91 -6.09 12.39 -0.93
C GLU A 91 -6.76 13.72 -1.29
N ASP A 92 -6.17 14.50 -2.16
CA ASP A 92 -6.76 15.76 -2.63
C ASP A 92 -7.87 15.55 -3.73
#